data_24cbf26c86320eeaae2f64ada397c08f
#
_entry.id   24cbf26c86320eeaae2f64ada397c08f
#
_cell.length_a   1.000
_cell.length_b   1.000
_cell.length_c   1.000
_cell.angle_alpha   90.00
_cell.angle_beta   90.00
_cell.angle_gamma   90.00
#
_symmetry.space_group_name_H-M   'P 1'
#
loop_
_entity.id
_entity.type
_entity.pdbx_description
1 polymer ?
#
loop_
_entity_poly.entity_id
_entity_poly.type
_entity_poly.pdbx_seq_one_letter_code
_entity_poly.pdbx_strand_id
1 'polypeptide(L)'
;HQTGALNSHQILVMPTQTMREEDRDYAVASSVPADDPSILYIYGRQASDTRKLEASKVDVGNANYGGQEVIVIFEDTFVPYENVYMLGEIDFTGMLVERFAGYHRQSYGGCKVGNGDVLIGASQTAAECNGCAKASHIKDKIIEMIHLNETLFSCGIACSCEGSPTRAGNYQIDMLLANVCKQNVTRLPYEIARLAQDIAGGLMVTMPSDADFTSDEVGEWCRKLMVGD
;
A
#
# COMPACT_ATOMS: atom_id res chain seq x y z
N HIS A 1 -10.37 -5.13 -8.83
CA HIS A 1 -9.88 -4.18 -7.84
C HIS A 1 -8.37 -4.03 -7.98
N GLN A 2 -7.92 -2.84 -8.34
CA GLN A 2 -6.53 -2.59 -8.72
C GLN A 2 -6.02 -1.28 -8.13
N THR A 3 -4.87 -1.37 -7.47
CA THR A 3 -4.08 -0.21 -7.07
C THR A 3 -3.21 0.21 -8.25
N GLY A 4 -3.22 1.49 -8.59
CA GLY A 4 -2.38 2.05 -9.65
C GLY A 4 -2.85 1.81 -11.09
N ALA A 5 -4.03 1.22 -11.31
CA ALA A 5 -4.57 1.01 -12.66
C ALA A 5 -4.67 2.32 -13.46
N LEU A 6 -5.06 3.40 -12.81
CA LEU A 6 -5.18 4.73 -13.43
C LEU A 6 -3.84 5.36 -13.87
N ASN A 7 -2.72 4.84 -13.38
CA ASN A 7 -1.37 5.33 -13.70
C ASN A 7 -0.57 4.33 -14.53
N SER A 8 -1.21 3.25 -14.99
CA SER A 8 -0.58 2.22 -15.82
C SER A 8 -0.87 2.43 -17.30
N HIS A 9 0.00 1.93 -18.16
CA HIS A 9 -0.25 1.86 -19.61
C HIS A 9 -1.03 0.61 -19.97
N GLN A 10 -0.84 -0.47 -19.21
CA GLN A 10 -1.46 -1.77 -19.44
C GLN A 10 -2.02 -2.33 -18.14
N ILE A 11 -3.16 -2.98 -18.24
CA ILE A 11 -3.75 -3.77 -17.16
C ILE A 11 -3.54 -5.23 -17.51
N LEU A 12 -2.87 -5.96 -16.61
CA LEU A 12 -2.76 -7.41 -16.73
C LEU A 12 -3.98 -8.07 -16.09
N VAL A 13 -4.68 -8.85 -16.89
CA VAL A 13 -5.81 -9.68 -16.46
C VAL A 13 -5.32 -11.11 -16.34
N MET A 14 -5.66 -11.79 -15.25
CA MET A 14 -5.26 -13.17 -15.03
C MET A 14 -6.20 -13.87 -14.06
N PRO A 15 -6.27 -15.21 -14.09
CA PRO A 15 -6.99 -15.98 -13.06
C PRO A 15 -6.43 -15.69 -11.67
N THR A 16 -7.29 -15.72 -10.66
CA THR A 16 -6.93 -15.47 -9.26
C THR A 16 -6.88 -16.74 -8.42
N GLN A 17 -7.16 -17.90 -9.02
CA GLN A 17 -7.20 -19.20 -8.35
C GLN A 17 -6.86 -20.32 -9.34
N THR A 18 -6.58 -21.51 -8.79
CA THR A 18 -6.51 -22.75 -9.56
C THR A 18 -7.90 -23.04 -10.15
N MET A 19 -7.96 -23.32 -11.45
CA MET A 19 -9.18 -23.58 -12.19
C MET A 19 -9.36 -25.06 -12.52
N ARG A 20 -10.60 -25.47 -12.75
CA ARG A 20 -11.00 -26.82 -13.14
C ARG A 20 -11.44 -26.83 -14.60
N GLU A 21 -11.71 -28.02 -15.15
CA GLU A 21 -12.15 -28.17 -16.53
C GLU A 21 -13.43 -27.36 -16.85
N GLU A 22 -14.36 -27.29 -15.92
CA GLU A 22 -15.58 -26.49 -16.00
C GLU A 22 -15.32 -24.97 -16.10
N ASP A 23 -14.15 -24.51 -15.67
CA ASP A 23 -13.76 -23.09 -15.66
C ASP A 23 -12.89 -22.73 -16.89
N ARG A 24 -12.68 -23.65 -17.84
CA ARG A 24 -11.74 -23.49 -18.97
C ARG A 24 -11.92 -22.18 -19.72
N ASP A 25 -13.15 -21.78 -19.98
CA ASP A 25 -13.46 -20.56 -20.72
C ASP A 25 -13.08 -19.28 -19.97
N TYR A 26 -12.86 -19.37 -18.66
CA TYR A 26 -12.42 -18.28 -17.79
C TYR A 26 -10.91 -18.31 -17.52
N ALA A 27 -10.20 -19.33 -17.99
CA ALA A 27 -8.75 -19.45 -17.85
C ALA A 27 -8.03 -18.55 -18.87
N VAL A 28 -8.15 -17.24 -18.69
CA VAL A 28 -7.60 -16.23 -19.58
C VAL A 28 -6.57 -15.39 -18.86
N ALA A 29 -5.40 -15.20 -19.47
CA ALA A 29 -4.43 -14.19 -19.06
C ALA A 29 -4.08 -13.29 -20.26
N SER A 30 -4.19 -12.00 -20.08
CA SER A 30 -4.00 -11.03 -21.15
C SER A 30 -3.52 -9.68 -20.63
N SER A 31 -3.07 -8.81 -21.53
CA SER A 31 -2.88 -7.39 -21.26
C SER A 31 -3.85 -6.55 -22.07
N VAL A 32 -4.37 -5.49 -21.44
CA VAL A 32 -5.30 -4.55 -22.06
C VAL A 32 -4.79 -3.14 -21.83
N PRO A 33 -4.78 -2.25 -22.83
CA PRO A 33 -4.45 -0.84 -22.64
C PRO A 33 -5.36 -0.22 -21.55
N ALA A 34 -4.77 0.53 -20.62
CA ALA A 34 -5.53 1.09 -19.50
C ALA A 34 -6.50 2.20 -19.93
N ASP A 35 -6.30 2.77 -21.11
CA ASP A 35 -7.14 3.80 -21.72
C ASP A 35 -8.16 3.24 -22.71
N ASP A 36 -8.35 1.92 -22.76
CA ASP A 36 -9.37 1.32 -23.63
C ASP A 36 -10.76 1.83 -23.25
N PRO A 37 -11.55 2.34 -24.22
CA PRO A 37 -12.84 2.96 -23.95
C PRO A 37 -13.91 1.98 -23.42
N SER A 38 -13.70 0.67 -23.51
CA SER A 38 -14.58 -0.36 -22.97
C SER A 38 -14.31 -0.64 -21.47
N ILE A 39 -13.29 0.01 -20.87
CA ILE A 39 -12.98 -0.16 -19.47
C ILE A 39 -13.67 0.92 -18.62
N LEU A 40 -14.45 0.48 -17.64
CA LEU A 40 -15.04 1.36 -16.65
C LEU A 40 -14.26 1.29 -15.33
N TYR A 41 -13.89 2.45 -14.80
CA TYR A 41 -13.22 2.59 -13.51
C TYR A 41 -14.17 3.14 -12.45
N ILE A 42 -14.36 2.40 -11.37
CA ILE A 42 -15.07 2.89 -10.18
C ILE A 42 -14.04 3.22 -9.12
N TYR A 43 -13.92 4.49 -8.78
CA TYR A 43 -12.93 5.02 -7.86
C TYR A 43 -13.17 4.58 -6.42
N GLY A 44 -12.11 4.24 -5.71
CA GLY A 44 -12.14 3.99 -4.29
C GLY A 44 -12.48 5.24 -3.48
N ARG A 45 -12.93 5.04 -2.25
CA ARG A 45 -13.38 6.13 -1.38
C ARG A 45 -12.29 7.17 -1.09
N GLN A 46 -11.01 6.80 -1.12
CA GLN A 46 -9.91 7.77 -0.94
C GLN A 46 -9.93 8.90 -1.98
N ALA A 47 -10.44 8.65 -3.18
CA ALA A 47 -10.57 9.66 -4.22
C ALA A 47 -11.62 10.75 -3.87
N SER A 48 -12.54 10.45 -2.96
CA SER A 48 -13.58 11.39 -2.47
C SER A 48 -13.22 12.06 -1.14
N ASP A 49 -11.95 12.02 -0.73
CA ASP A 49 -11.49 12.74 0.46
C ASP A 49 -11.70 14.25 0.27
N THR A 50 -12.53 14.82 1.12
CA THR A 50 -12.95 16.24 1.00
C THR A 50 -11.98 17.21 1.65
N ARG A 51 -10.98 16.76 2.42
CA ARG A 51 -10.01 17.65 3.08
C ARG A 51 -9.28 18.57 2.08
N LYS A 52 -9.08 18.12 0.86
CA LYS A 52 -8.54 18.94 -0.23
C LYS A 52 -9.38 20.21 -0.54
N LEU A 53 -10.67 20.22 -0.17
CA LEU A 53 -11.59 21.35 -0.37
C LEU A 53 -11.50 22.38 0.75
N GLU A 54 -10.85 22.04 1.87
CA GLU A 54 -10.67 22.93 3.03
C GLU A 54 -9.54 23.94 2.82
N ALA A 55 -8.88 23.92 1.65
CA ALA A 55 -7.77 24.78 1.28
C ALA A 55 -6.58 24.78 2.25
N SER A 56 -6.48 23.74 3.09
CA SER A 56 -5.35 23.53 3.99
C SER A 56 -4.06 23.36 3.21
N LYS A 57 -2.95 23.85 3.77
CA LYS A 57 -1.61 23.59 3.27
C LYS A 57 -0.92 22.45 4.03
N VAL A 58 -1.46 22.04 5.16
CA VAL A 58 -0.92 21.04 6.08
C VAL A 58 -1.68 19.74 5.95
N ASP A 59 -2.99 19.75 6.18
CA ASP A 59 -3.85 18.58 6.05
C ASP A 59 -4.53 18.54 4.67
N VAL A 60 -3.80 18.07 3.69
CA VAL A 60 -4.32 17.92 2.32
C VAL A 60 -5.01 16.57 2.09
N GLY A 61 -5.10 15.74 3.12
CA GLY A 61 -5.66 14.39 3.03
C GLY A 61 -4.96 13.55 1.97
N ASN A 62 -5.73 12.88 1.13
CA ASN A 62 -5.22 12.07 0.02
C ASN A 62 -4.98 12.85 -1.29
N ALA A 63 -5.09 14.17 -1.30
CA ALA A 63 -5.01 14.97 -2.53
C ALA A 63 -3.73 14.73 -3.34
N ASN A 64 -2.60 14.50 -2.66
CA ASN A 64 -1.30 14.29 -3.30
C ASN A 64 -0.92 12.81 -3.47
N TYR A 65 -1.48 11.90 -2.69
CA TYR A 65 -0.95 10.54 -2.54
C TYR A 65 -1.98 9.43 -2.70
N GLY A 66 -3.27 9.74 -2.59
CA GLY A 66 -4.33 8.76 -2.58
C GLY A 66 -5.16 8.71 -3.86
N GLY A 67 -6.21 7.93 -3.83
CA GLY A 67 -7.21 7.90 -4.88
C GLY A 67 -6.88 7.03 -6.09
N GLN A 68 -5.91 6.15 -5.98
CA GLN A 68 -5.47 5.30 -7.08
C GLN A 68 -6.08 3.89 -7.06
N GLU A 69 -6.88 3.59 -6.06
CA GLU A 69 -7.57 2.33 -5.93
C GLU A 69 -8.89 2.38 -6.70
N VAL A 70 -9.09 1.43 -7.61
CA VAL A 70 -10.29 1.37 -8.46
C VAL A 70 -10.81 -0.06 -8.57
N ILE A 71 -12.12 -0.19 -8.80
CA ILE A 71 -12.70 -1.39 -9.39
C ILE A 71 -12.61 -1.21 -10.91
N VAL A 72 -12.03 -2.18 -11.59
CA VAL A 72 -11.91 -2.18 -13.05
C VAL A 72 -12.96 -3.14 -13.61
N ILE A 73 -13.79 -2.65 -14.50
CA ILE A 73 -14.83 -3.42 -15.19
C ILE A 73 -14.49 -3.41 -16.67
N PHE A 74 -14.42 -4.60 -17.25
CA PHE A 74 -14.25 -4.82 -18.69
C PHE A 74 -15.62 -5.10 -19.28
N GLU A 75 -16.08 -4.26 -20.18
CA GLU A 75 -17.39 -4.39 -20.84
C GLU A 75 -17.18 -4.67 -22.32
N ASP A 76 -17.28 -5.94 -22.71
CA ASP A 76 -17.03 -6.42 -24.08
C ASP A 76 -15.68 -5.96 -24.66
N THR A 77 -14.66 -5.88 -23.82
CA THR A 77 -13.31 -5.43 -24.19
C THR A 77 -12.68 -6.41 -25.18
N PHE A 78 -12.36 -5.94 -26.38
CA PHE A 78 -11.65 -6.74 -27.36
C PHE A 78 -10.15 -6.84 -27.03
N VAL A 79 -9.63 -8.08 -26.99
CA VAL A 79 -8.22 -8.35 -26.73
C VAL A 79 -7.62 -9.04 -27.97
N PRO A 80 -6.72 -8.42 -28.70
CA PRO A 80 -6.05 -9.04 -29.84
C PRO A 80 -5.15 -10.19 -29.37
N TYR A 81 -4.98 -11.22 -30.20
CA TYR A 81 -4.23 -12.44 -29.83
C TYR A 81 -2.79 -12.19 -29.39
N GLU A 82 -2.12 -11.16 -29.92
CA GLU A 82 -0.78 -10.78 -29.50
C GLU A 82 -0.69 -10.34 -28.02
N ASN A 83 -1.81 -9.96 -27.43
CA ASN A 83 -1.93 -9.58 -26.02
C ASN A 83 -2.52 -10.68 -25.14
N VAL A 84 -2.76 -11.87 -25.68
CA VAL A 84 -3.27 -13.04 -24.96
C VAL A 84 -2.11 -13.97 -24.62
N TYR A 85 -1.92 -14.25 -23.34
CA TYR A 85 -0.82 -15.07 -22.82
C TYR A 85 -1.28 -16.48 -22.40
N MET A 86 -2.57 -16.63 -22.09
CA MET A 86 -3.21 -17.89 -21.75
C MET A 86 -4.67 -17.85 -22.20
N LEU A 87 -5.16 -18.92 -22.80
CA LEU A 87 -6.53 -19.06 -23.27
C LEU A 87 -6.99 -20.51 -23.13
N GLY A 88 -7.45 -20.88 -21.95
CA GLY A 88 -7.97 -22.21 -21.66
C GLY A 88 -6.96 -23.22 -21.12
N GLU A 89 -5.68 -22.83 -20.90
CA GLU A 89 -4.66 -23.72 -20.34
C GLU A 89 -4.78 -23.81 -18.81
N ILE A 90 -5.83 -24.46 -18.33
CA ILE A 90 -6.16 -24.57 -16.89
C ILE A 90 -5.04 -25.17 -16.04
N ASP A 91 -4.21 -26.06 -16.59
CA ASP A 91 -3.10 -26.69 -15.89
C ASP A 91 -2.04 -25.67 -15.40
N PHE A 92 -1.96 -24.51 -16.02
CA PHE A 92 -1.01 -23.47 -15.68
C PHE A 92 -1.56 -22.40 -14.74
N THR A 93 -2.88 -22.37 -14.48
CA THR A 93 -3.52 -21.34 -13.65
C THR A 93 -2.95 -21.31 -12.23
N GLY A 94 -2.77 -22.48 -11.60
CA GLY A 94 -2.17 -22.58 -10.26
C GLY A 94 -0.76 -22.03 -10.21
N MET A 95 0.09 -22.39 -11.18
CA MET A 95 1.47 -21.90 -11.27
C MET A 95 1.51 -20.38 -11.52
N LEU A 96 0.64 -19.85 -12.37
CA LEU A 96 0.56 -18.42 -12.65
C LEU A 96 0.20 -17.63 -11.39
N VAL A 97 -0.83 -18.07 -10.67
CA VAL A 97 -1.26 -17.44 -9.40
C VAL A 97 -0.17 -17.50 -8.35
N GLU A 98 0.49 -18.66 -8.18
CA GLU A 98 1.56 -18.83 -7.21
C GLU A 98 2.73 -17.86 -7.47
N ARG A 99 3.22 -17.80 -8.70
CA ARG A 99 4.32 -16.93 -9.09
C ARG A 99 3.97 -15.46 -8.96
N PHE A 100 2.82 -15.05 -9.45
CA PHE A 100 2.33 -13.68 -9.26
C PHE A 100 2.24 -13.32 -7.77
N ALA A 101 1.61 -14.19 -6.98
CA ALA A 101 1.44 -13.97 -5.54
C ALA A 101 2.78 -13.88 -4.81
N GLY A 102 3.79 -14.62 -5.23
CA GLY A 102 5.14 -14.55 -4.68
C GLY A 102 5.73 -13.16 -4.82
N TYR A 103 5.80 -12.63 -6.03
CA TYR A 103 6.31 -11.28 -6.30
C TYR A 103 5.49 -10.19 -5.61
N HIS A 104 4.15 -10.34 -5.62
CA HIS A 104 3.27 -9.43 -4.91
C HIS A 104 3.53 -9.41 -3.40
N ARG A 105 3.76 -10.58 -2.79
CA ARG A 105 4.07 -10.71 -1.36
C ARG A 105 5.45 -10.13 -1.02
N GLN A 106 6.45 -10.40 -1.86
CA GLN A 106 7.80 -9.86 -1.69
C GLN A 106 7.82 -8.34 -1.77
N SER A 107 7.05 -7.71 -2.67
CA SER A 107 7.02 -6.26 -2.85
C SER A 107 6.61 -5.48 -1.60
N TYR A 108 5.93 -6.11 -0.66
CA TYR A 108 5.61 -5.50 0.63
C TYR A 108 6.84 -5.18 1.49
N GLY A 109 7.95 -5.92 1.32
CA GLY A 109 9.23 -5.60 1.93
C GLY A 109 9.85 -4.28 1.46
N GLY A 110 9.27 -3.65 0.45
CA GLY A 110 9.61 -2.30 0.01
C GLY A 110 8.52 -1.28 0.33
N CYS A 111 7.32 -1.45 -0.24
CA CYS A 111 6.28 -0.43 -0.14
C CYS A 111 5.78 -0.19 1.30
N LYS A 112 5.71 -1.21 2.14
CA LYS A 112 5.29 -1.05 3.54
C LYS A 112 6.40 -0.54 4.44
N VAL A 113 7.64 -0.82 4.09
CA VAL A 113 8.82 -0.24 4.75
C VAL A 113 8.86 1.27 4.56
N GLY A 114 8.65 1.77 3.33
CA GLY A 114 8.57 3.20 3.08
C GLY A 114 7.47 3.91 3.90
N ASN A 115 6.31 3.28 4.08
CA ASN A 115 5.28 3.79 4.97
C ASN A 115 5.75 3.80 6.44
N GLY A 116 6.48 2.78 6.86
CA GLY A 116 7.07 2.69 8.19
C GLY A 116 8.07 3.82 8.45
N ASP A 117 8.94 4.11 7.48
CA ASP A 117 9.92 5.21 7.57
C ASP A 117 9.23 6.56 7.78
N VAL A 118 8.14 6.83 7.05
CA VAL A 118 7.34 8.06 7.22
C VAL A 118 6.75 8.13 8.63
N LEU A 119 6.19 7.03 9.15
CA LEU A 119 5.62 6.99 10.50
C LEU A 119 6.69 7.17 11.58
N ILE A 120 7.87 6.58 11.41
CA ILE A 120 9.00 6.74 12.33
C ILE A 120 9.44 8.20 12.37
N GLY A 121 9.65 8.82 11.19
CA GLY A 121 10.05 10.23 11.09
C GLY A 121 9.01 11.18 11.69
N ALA A 122 7.72 10.97 11.38
CA ALA A 122 6.62 11.75 11.94
C ALA A 122 6.52 11.61 13.48
N SER A 123 6.71 10.39 13.98
CA SER A 123 6.69 10.13 15.43
C SER A 123 7.83 10.81 16.17
N GLN A 124 9.03 10.80 15.59
CA GLN A 124 10.19 11.52 16.15
C GLN A 124 9.92 13.02 16.18
N THR A 125 9.41 13.58 15.09
CA THR A 125 9.07 15.01 14.99
C THR A 125 7.98 15.39 16.01
N ALA A 126 6.93 14.58 16.14
CA ALA A 126 5.88 14.81 17.13
C ALA A 126 6.43 14.79 18.58
N ALA A 127 7.32 13.85 18.88
CA ALA A 127 7.96 13.77 20.18
C ALA A 127 8.86 14.98 20.48
N GLU A 128 9.52 15.53 19.47
CA GLU A 128 10.33 16.75 19.58
C GLU A 128 9.45 17.97 19.84
N CYS A 129 8.37 18.14 19.08
CA CYS A 129 7.41 19.23 19.25
C CYS A 129 6.72 19.18 20.62
N ASN A 130 6.52 17.99 21.18
CA ASN A 130 5.94 17.80 22.51
C ASN A 130 6.97 17.81 23.65
N GLY A 131 8.23 18.16 23.39
CA GLY A 131 9.30 18.23 24.41
C GLY A 131 9.69 16.88 25.03
N CYS A 132 9.15 15.75 24.54
CA CYS A 132 9.32 14.43 25.18
C CYS A 132 10.30 13.49 24.46
N ALA A 133 10.97 13.92 23.38
CA ALA A 133 11.86 13.06 22.57
C ALA A 133 13.03 12.45 23.37
N LYS A 134 13.41 13.04 24.50
CA LYS A 134 14.51 12.54 25.35
C LYS A 134 14.05 11.51 26.38
N ALA A 135 12.75 11.33 26.58
CA ALA A 135 12.21 10.37 27.53
C ALA A 135 12.54 8.94 27.12
N SER A 136 12.94 8.08 28.06
CA SER A 136 13.38 6.71 27.77
C SER A 136 12.30 5.90 27.08
N HIS A 137 11.06 5.96 27.59
CA HIS A 137 9.94 5.22 27.02
C HIS A 137 9.57 5.65 25.58
N ILE A 138 9.85 6.90 25.20
CA ILE A 138 9.68 7.36 23.81
C ILE A 138 10.79 6.81 22.93
N LYS A 139 12.04 6.85 23.38
CA LYS A 139 13.18 6.27 22.66
C LYS A 139 13.00 4.76 22.45
N ASP A 140 12.54 4.04 23.46
CA ASP A 140 12.29 2.59 23.36
C ASP A 140 11.25 2.28 22.29
N LYS A 141 10.17 3.09 22.19
CA LYS A 141 9.15 2.96 21.14
C LYS A 141 9.72 3.23 19.74
N ILE A 142 10.51 4.27 19.57
CA ILE A 142 11.15 4.56 18.27
C ILE A 142 12.12 3.44 17.88
N ILE A 143 12.92 2.92 18.81
CA ILE A 143 13.79 1.77 18.56
C ILE A 143 13.01 0.56 18.11
N GLU A 144 11.90 0.26 18.78
CA GLU A 144 11.04 -0.85 18.39
C GLU A 144 10.42 -0.65 17.00
N MET A 145 9.96 0.55 16.67
CA MET A 145 9.44 0.86 15.32
C MET A 145 10.51 0.61 14.25
N ILE A 146 11.75 1.06 14.48
CA ILE A 146 12.87 0.83 13.58
C ILE A 146 13.15 -0.68 13.45
N HIS A 147 13.21 -1.42 14.56
CA HIS A 147 13.43 -2.85 14.57
C HIS A 147 12.39 -3.61 13.74
N LEU A 148 11.12 -3.28 13.91
CA LEU A 148 10.03 -3.90 13.15
C LEU A 148 10.10 -3.59 11.65
N ASN A 149 10.43 -2.34 11.32
CA ASN A 149 10.53 -1.89 9.93
C ASN A 149 11.72 -2.54 9.21
N GLU A 150 12.90 -2.58 9.84
CA GLU A 150 14.09 -3.23 9.31
C GLU A 150 13.93 -4.75 9.21
N THR A 151 13.18 -5.37 10.12
CA THR A 151 12.83 -6.79 10.03
C THR A 151 12.02 -7.07 8.76
N LEU A 152 11.06 -6.22 8.44
CA LEU A 152 10.26 -6.36 7.22
C LEU A 152 11.12 -6.15 5.96
N PHE A 153 11.98 -5.14 5.96
CA PHE A 153 12.92 -4.88 4.86
C PHE A 153 13.84 -6.07 4.62
N SER A 154 14.43 -6.60 5.68
CA SER A 154 15.33 -7.75 5.62
C SER A 154 14.65 -8.98 5.01
N CYS A 155 13.38 -9.24 5.34
CA CYS A 155 12.59 -10.31 4.70
C CYS A 155 12.45 -10.11 3.19
N GLY A 156 12.21 -8.89 2.73
CA GLY A 156 12.10 -8.56 1.31
C GLY A 156 13.42 -8.79 0.55
N ILE A 157 14.54 -8.38 1.15
CA ILE A 157 15.88 -8.58 0.59
C ILE A 157 16.22 -10.09 0.53
N ALA A 158 16.05 -10.81 1.63
CA ALA A 158 16.32 -12.25 1.69
C ALA A 158 15.51 -13.01 0.64
N CYS A 159 14.22 -12.69 0.49
CA CYS A 159 13.36 -13.27 -0.53
C CYS A 159 13.90 -13.09 -1.94
N SER A 160 14.47 -11.92 -2.24
CA SER A 160 15.05 -11.61 -3.54
C SER A 160 16.39 -12.32 -3.76
N CYS A 161 17.22 -12.45 -2.72
CA CYS A 161 18.57 -13.04 -2.81
C CYS A 161 18.58 -14.57 -2.88
N GLU A 162 17.65 -15.23 -2.17
CA GLU A 162 17.58 -16.69 -2.07
C GLU A 162 16.75 -17.34 -3.21
N GLY A 163 16.38 -16.59 -4.21
CA GLY A 163 15.67 -17.09 -5.38
C GLY A 163 16.55 -17.92 -6.33
N SER A 164 15.96 -18.40 -7.41
CA SER A 164 16.65 -19.24 -8.39
C SER A 164 16.15 -19.01 -9.82
N PRO A 165 16.98 -19.32 -10.83
CA PRO A 165 16.54 -19.27 -12.23
C PRO A 165 15.42 -20.28 -12.53
N THR A 166 14.43 -19.86 -13.30
CA THR A 166 13.38 -20.74 -13.84
C THR A 166 13.88 -21.47 -15.09
N ARG A 167 13.14 -22.50 -15.52
CA ARG A 167 13.41 -23.19 -16.80
C ARG A 167 13.32 -22.27 -18.03
N ALA A 168 12.58 -21.17 -17.94
CA ALA A 168 12.45 -20.15 -18.97
C ALA A 168 13.59 -19.12 -18.94
N GLY A 169 14.55 -19.23 -18.03
CA GLY A 169 15.68 -18.30 -17.88
C GLY A 169 15.36 -17.05 -17.06
N ASN A 170 14.15 -16.88 -16.58
CA ASN A 170 13.78 -15.79 -15.65
C ASN A 170 14.19 -16.16 -14.22
N TYR A 171 14.38 -15.16 -13.38
CA TYR A 171 14.67 -15.38 -11.96
C TYR A 171 13.35 -15.48 -11.17
N GLN A 172 13.23 -16.50 -10.34
CA GLN A 172 12.11 -16.69 -9.41
C GLN A 172 12.60 -16.43 -8.00
N ILE A 173 11.94 -15.54 -7.29
CA ILE A 173 12.21 -15.26 -5.88
C ILE A 173 11.91 -16.48 -5.01
N ASP A 174 12.47 -16.51 -3.80
CA ASP A 174 12.15 -17.58 -2.84
C ASP A 174 10.69 -17.45 -2.35
N MET A 175 9.90 -18.48 -2.60
CA MET A 175 8.47 -18.48 -2.32
C MET A 175 8.14 -18.62 -0.83
N LEU A 176 8.99 -19.32 -0.06
CA LEU A 176 8.81 -19.43 1.39
C LEU A 176 9.07 -18.09 2.05
N LEU A 177 10.16 -17.42 1.71
CA LEU A 177 10.50 -16.10 2.24
C LEU A 177 9.51 -15.01 1.79
N ALA A 178 8.93 -15.13 0.58
CA ALA A 178 7.82 -14.28 0.15
C ALA A 178 6.59 -14.43 1.08
N ASN A 179 6.27 -15.66 1.48
CA ASN A 179 5.20 -15.91 2.44
C ASN A 179 5.54 -15.39 3.85
N VAL A 180 6.79 -15.51 4.29
CA VAL A 180 7.27 -14.92 5.55
C VAL A 180 7.14 -13.39 5.51
N CYS A 181 7.56 -12.77 4.42
CA CYS A 181 7.40 -11.32 4.22
C CYS A 181 5.91 -10.92 4.31
N LYS A 182 5.02 -11.65 3.62
CA LYS A 182 3.57 -11.41 3.70
C LYS A 182 3.03 -11.58 5.11
N GLN A 183 3.46 -12.59 5.84
CA GLN A 183 3.04 -12.83 7.23
C GLN A 183 3.47 -11.67 8.14
N ASN A 184 4.68 -11.19 7.98
CA ASN A 184 5.19 -10.04 8.74
C ASN A 184 4.43 -8.75 8.40
N VAL A 185 4.12 -8.50 7.14
CA VAL A 185 3.39 -7.30 6.74
C VAL A 185 1.95 -7.24 7.27
N THR A 186 1.38 -8.37 7.65
CA THR A 186 0.05 -8.39 8.29
C THR A 186 0.08 -8.07 9.79
N ARG A 187 1.25 -7.84 10.35
CA ARG A 187 1.47 -7.62 11.80
C ARG A 187 2.31 -6.38 12.08
N LEU A 188 3.54 -6.33 11.55
CA LEU A 188 4.53 -5.33 11.93
C LEU A 188 4.11 -3.88 11.62
N PRO A 189 3.52 -3.55 10.45
CA PRO A 189 3.05 -2.20 10.19
C PRO A 189 1.95 -1.72 11.11
N TYR A 190 1.09 -2.63 11.60
CA TYR A 190 0.05 -2.29 12.57
C TYR A 190 0.64 -1.95 13.94
N GLU A 191 1.68 -2.66 14.35
CA GLU A 191 2.38 -2.33 15.61
C GLU A 191 3.17 -1.02 15.48
N ILE A 192 3.81 -0.76 14.35
CA ILE A 192 4.44 0.53 14.07
C ILE A 192 3.41 1.67 14.15
N ALA A 193 2.24 1.50 13.54
CA ALA A 193 1.17 2.50 13.59
C ALA A 193 0.64 2.70 15.02
N ARG A 194 0.50 1.62 15.81
CA ARG A 194 0.09 1.71 17.21
C ARG A 194 1.09 2.51 18.05
N LEU A 195 2.39 2.24 17.86
CA LEU A 195 3.45 2.96 18.56
C LEU A 195 3.50 4.44 18.14
N ALA A 196 3.32 4.73 16.85
CA ALA A 196 3.23 6.09 16.34
C ALA A 196 2.07 6.87 16.98
N GLN A 197 0.90 6.24 17.05
CA GLN A 197 -0.28 6.82 17.67
C GLN A 197 -0.08 7.07 19.17
N ASP A 198 0.57 6.14 19.87
CA ASP A 198 0.87 6.26 21.29
C ASP A 198 1.87 7.42 21.55
N ILE A 199 2.89 7.60 20.71
CA ILE A 199 3.84 8.72 20.78
C ILE A 199 3.13 10.05 20.50
N ALA A 200 2.24 10.10 19.52
CA ALA A 200 1.47 11.29 19.16
C ALA A 200 0.44 11.67 20.25
N GLY A 201 0.06 10.72 21.11
CA GLY A 201 -0.87 10.94 22.20
C GLY A 201 -2.33 11.06 21.75
N GLY A 202 -3.19 11.43 22.69
CA GLY A 202 -4.65 11.49 22.48
C GLY A 202 -5.10 12.52 21.44
N LEU A 203 -4.33 13.55 21.20
CA LEU A 203 -4.61 14.63 20.24
C LEU A 203 -4.73 14.12 18.79
N MET A 204 -4.08 13.04 18.44
CA MET A 204 -4.18 12.44 17.11
C MET A 204 -5.62 12.14 16.68
N VAL A 205 -6.50 11.79 17.64
CA VAL A 205 -7.91 11.46 17.39
C VAL A 205 -8.83 12.68 17.50
N THR A 206 -8.43 13.68 18.30
CA THR A 206 -9.25 14.84 18.66
C THR A 206 -8.71 16.17 18.15
N MET A 207 -7.67 16.14 17.31
CA MET A 207 -7.08 17.35 16.73
C MET A 207 -8.14 18.08 15.89
N PRO A 208 -8.33 19.39 16.08
CA PRO A 208 -9.12 20.21 15.18
C PRO A 208 -8.55 20.17 13.76
N SER A 209 -9.40 20.51 12.78
CA SER A 209 -8.93 20.65 11.41
C SER A 209 -7.98 21.87 11.26
N ASP A 210 -7.13 21.84 10.24
CA ASP A 210 -6.26 23.00 9.96
C ASP A 210 -7.08 24.28 9.69
N ALA A 211 -8.27 24.13 9.13
CA ALA A 211 -9.20 25.23 8.92
C ALA A 211 -9.64 25.90 10.24
N ASP A 212 -9.77 25.14 11.33
CA ASP A 212 -10.12 25.69 12.65
C ASP A 212 -9.02 26.61 13.18
N PHE A 213 -7.75 26.29 12.93
CA PHE A 213 -6.61 27.13 13.36
C PHE A 213 -6.54 28.48 12.65
N THR A 214 -7.18 28.61 11.49
CA THR A 214 -7.26 29.83 10.68
C THR A 214 -8.61 30.52 10.76
N SER A 215 -9.59 29.94 11.45
CA SER A 215 -10.93 30.49 11.65
C SER A 215 -10.91 31.78 12.46
N ASP A 216 -11.71 32.76 12.05
CA ASP A 216 -11.90 34.01 12.80
C ASP A 216 -12.59 33.78 14.16
N GLU A 217 -13.40 32.72 14.26
CA GLU A 217 -14.18 32.41 15.47
C GLU A 217 -13.38 31.66 16.53
N VAL A 218 -12.65 30.62 16.12
CA VAL A 218 -11.99 29.69 17.07
C VAL A 218 -10.47 29.60 16.93
N GLY A 219 -9.90 30.19 15.87
CA GLY A 219 -8.49 30.01 15.55
C GLY A 219 -7.53 30.55 16.62
N GLU A 220 -7.89 31.61 17.34
CA GLU A 220 -7.09 32.12 18.45
C GLU A 220 -7.03 31.08 19.60
N TRP A 221 -8.14 30.44 19.92
CA TRP A 221 -8.21 29.42 20.94
C TRP A 221 -7.45 28.17 20.53
N CYS A 222 -7.57 27.73 19.29
CA CYS A 222 -6.81 26.57 18.79
C CYS A 222 -5.30 26.83 18.92
N ARG A 223 -4.80 27.95 18.44
CA ARG A 223 -3.40 28.32 18.56
C ARG A 223 -2.89 28.49 20.00
N LYS A 224 -3.76 28.92 20.91
CA LYS A 224 -3.40 29.12 22.30
C LYS A 224 -3.38 27.81 23.12
N LEU A 225 -4.31 26.89 22.84
CA LEU A 225 -4.54 25.71 23.65
C LEU A 225 -3.88 24.44 23.07
N MET A 226 -3.55 24.44 21.78
CA MET A 226 -2.98 23.29 21.08
C MET A 226 -1.48 23.51 20.79
N VAL A 227 -0.77 24.19 21.67
CA VAL A 227 0.67 24.42 21.56
C VAL A 227 1.40 23.24 22.18
N GLY A 228 2.45 22.75 21.49
CA GLY A 228 3.45 21.86 22.08
C GLY A 228 4.39 22.62 23.05
N ASP A 229 5.15 21.88 23.84
CA ASP A 229 6.18 22.45 24.72
C ASP A 229 7.37 23.01 23.94
#